data_982760d1d71b78d9c26e51087d41ebc3
#
_entry.id   982760d1d71b78d9c26e51087d41ebc3
#
_cell.length_a   1.000
_cell.length_b   1.000
_cell.length_c   1.000
_cell.angle_alpha   90.00
_cell.angle_beta   90.00
_cell.angle_gamma   90.00
#
_symmetry.space_group_name_H-M   'P 1'
#
loop_
_entity.id
_entity.type
_entity.pdbx_description
1 polymer ?
#
loop_
_entity_poly.entity_id
_entity_poly.type
_entity_poly.pdbx_seq_one_letter_code
_entity_poly.pdbx_strand_id
1 'polypeptide(L)'
;MVAGLGDTRGLMRLTFAESLGAVGPAAVPALCRALRSHDNVTVRRAAAKTLTLIGDPAALPVLLESLLSDSDPVVQGSAVGAMAAVGDQALDPLLSVLVHPKASAMQQGLASWGIAFIGAKAPEALRQAASSPDARVRAAAIAALGEQIQALGDDQARQLLLTALDDLDSEVRAEAATLMGKLQEPEWACPRLLPLLTDSEEQVRKNAALSLMKLGARDALPALKASVDQEEQPSVRLVLELAISQLSK
;
A
#
# COMPACT_ATOMS: atom_id res chain seq x y z
N MET A 1 9.39 21.26 -25.48
CA MET A 1 8.25 20.90 -24.60
C MET A 1 8.71 20.52 -23.20
N VAL A 2 9.68 19.62 -22.99
CA VAL A 2 10.14 19.24 -21.63
C VAL A 2 10.63 20.44 -20.82
N ALA A 3 11.35 21.42 -21.41
CA ALA A 3 11.75 22.65 -20.73
C ALA A 3 10.55 23.46 -20.15
N GLY A 4 9.38 23.38 -20.77
CA GLY A 4 8.16 24.02 -20.31
C GLY A 4 7.60 23.42 -19.00
N LEU A 5 8.03 22.22 -18.60
CA LEU A 5 7.70 21.62 -17.31
C LEU A 5 8.31 22.38 -16.11
N GLY A 6 9.26 23.30 -16.38
CA GLY A 6 9.84 24.20 -15.39
C GLY A 6 9.25 25.60 -15.35
N ASP A 7 8.20 25.92 -16.13
CA ASP A 7 7.58 27.27 -16.17
C ASP A 7 7.07 27.65 -14.76
N THR A 8 7.28 28.89 -14.38
CA THR A 8 6.84 29.40 -13.07
C THR A 8 5.32 29.43 -12.91
N ARG A 9 4.60 29.54 -14.02
CA ARG A 9 3.13 29.53 -14.06
C ARG A 9 2.58 28.11 -14.03
N GLY A 10 1.83 27.74 -12.99
CA GLY A 10 1.30 26.40 -12.79
C GLY A 10 0.45 25.88 -13.97
N LEU A 11 -0.40 26.75 -14.54
CA LEU A 11 -1.26 26.40 -15.67
C LEU A 11 -0.44 26.05 -16.92
N MET A 12 0.63 26.80 -17.19
CA MET A 12 1.51 26.50 -18.33
C MET A 12 2.23 25.17 -18.18
N ARG A 13 2.70 24.84 -16.94
CA ARG A 13 3.27 23.52 -16.67
C ARG A 13 2.28 22.40 -16.95
N LEU A 14 1.02 22.60 -16.52
CA LEU A 14 -0.05 21.61 -16.76
C LEU A 14 -0.28 21.41 -18.27
N THR A 15 -0.39 22.48 -19.04
CA THR A 15 -0.57 22.41 -20.50
C THR A 15 0.59 21.68 -21.19
N PHE A 16 1.85 21.91 -20.75
CA PHE A 16 2.99 21.17 -21.28
C PHE A 16 2.97 19.69 -20.89
N ALA A 17 2.56 19.38 -19.65
CA ALA A 17 2.43 17.98 -19.20
C ALA A 17 1.33 17.24 -19.98
N GLU A 18 0.16 17.86 -20.17
CA GLU A 18 -0.94 17.30 -20.95
C GLU A 18 -0.55 17.10 -22.42
N SER A 19 0.13 18.09 -23.02
CA SER A 19 0.62 17.96 -24.39
C SER A 19 1.65 16.84 -24.56
N LEU A 20 2.58 16.66 -23.60
CA LEU A 20 3.54 15.56 -23.59
C LEU A 20 2.83 14.21 -23.34
N GLY A 21 1.83 14.20 -22.46
CA GLY A 21 0.96 13.03 -22.25
C GLY A 21 0.25 12.61 -23.54
N ALA A 22 -0.28 13.58 -24.30
CA ALA A 22 -0.91 13.33 -25.59
C ALA A 22 0.05 12.84 -26.68
N VAL A 23 1.33 13.23 -26.63
CA VAL A 23 2.38 12.65 -27.48
C VAL A 23 2.60 11.16 -27.18
N GLY A 24 2.32 10.74 -25.94
CA GLY A 24 2.38 9.34 -25.52
C GLY A 24 3.80 8.76 -25.48
N PRO A 25 3.98 7.48 -25.89
CA PRO A 25 5.23 6.75 -25.76
C PRO A 25 6.46 7.45 -26.36
N ALA A 26 6.27 8.23 -27.41
CA ALA A 26 7.37 8.99 -28.04
C ALA A 26 7.98 10.06 -27.12
N ALA A 27 7.25 10.51 -26.08
CA ALA A 27 7.76 11.46 -25.08
C ALA A 27 8.55 10.78 -23.96
N VAL A 28 8.38 9.47 -23.73
CA VAL A 28 8.96 8.73 -22.58
C VAL A 28 10.48 8.89 -22.49
N PRO A 29 11.29 8.73 -23.57
CA PRO A 29 12.72 8.87 -23.44
C PRO A 29 13.18 10.27 -22.98
N ALA A 30 12.48 11.31 -23.40
CA ALA A 30 12.80 12.69 -23.02
C ALA A 30 12.36 12.99 -21.57
N LEU A 31 11.21 12.48 -21.14
CA LEU A 31 10.73 12.59 -19.77
C LEU A 31 11.61 11.81 -18.80
N CYS A 32 12.04 10.61 -19.15
CA CYS A 32 12.95 9.80 -18.35
C CYS A 32 14.32 10.51 -18.17
N ARG A 33 14.87 11.12 -19.22
CA ARG A 33 16.10 11.93 -19.06
C ARG A 33 15.88 13.12 -18.12
N ALA A 34 14.76 13.82 -18.25
CA ALA A 34 14.44 14.94 -17.37
C ALA A 34 14.25 14.50 -15.91
N LEU A 35 13.57 13.38 -15.68
CA LEU A 35 13.36 12.83 -14.34
C LEU A 35 14.69 12.44 -13.69
N ARG A 36 15.58 11.77 -14.42
CA ARG A 36 16.86 11.27 -13.90
C ARG A 36 17.84 12.37 -13.53
N SER A 37 17.95 13.43 -14.34
CA SER A 37 19.14 14.30 -14.28
C SER A 37 18.85 15.81 -14.37
N HIS A 38 17.60 16.26 -14.37
CA HIS A 38 17.34 17.69 -14.45
C HIS A 38 17.57 18.37 -13.09
N ASP A 39 18.35 19.46 -13.04
CA ASP A 39 18.70 20.18 -11.81
C ASP A 39 17.47 20.75 -11.10
N ASN A 40 16.50 21.26 -11.85
CA ASN A 40 15.26 21.82 -11.29
C ASN A 40 14.30 20.71 -10.86
N VAL A 41 14.10 20.60 -9.55
CA VAL A 41 13.17 19.64 -8.93
C VAL A 41 11.75 19.74 -9.47
N THR A 42 11.29 20.94 -9.84
CA THR A 42 9.97 21.15 -10.43
C THR A 42 9.83 20.39 -11.76
N VAL A 43 10.87 20.38 -12.56
CA VAL A 43 10.89 19.62 -13.82
C VAL A 43 10.89 18.11 -13.55
N ARG A 44 11.70 17.63 -12.59
CA ARG A 44 11.69 16.21 -12.21
C ARG A 44 10.31 15.75 -11.71
N ARG A 45 9.69 16.52 -10.81
CA ARG A 45 8.30 16.26 -10.34
C ARG A 45 7.28 16.24 -11.49
N ALA A 46 7.36 17.21 -12.37
CA ALA A 46 6.44 17.30 -13.51
C ALA A 46 6.67 16.17 -14.52
N ALA A 47 7.93 15.78 -14.76
CA ALA A 47 8.25 14.65 -15.62
C ALA A 47 7.66 13.33 -15.09
N ALA A 48 7.84 13.03 -13.79
CA ALA A 48 7.23 11.85 -13.16
C ALA A 48 5.69 11.86 -13.29
N LYS A 49 5.04 12.99 -12.99
CA LYS A 49 3.59 13.14 -13.15
C LYS A 49 3.13 12.99 -14.60
N THR A 50 3.91 13.46 -15.56
CA THR A 50 3.58 13.29 -16.99
C THR A 50 3.70 11.82 -17.41
N LEU A 51 4.70 11.09 -16.88
CA LEU A 51 4.83 9.65 -17.09
C LEU A 51 3.63 8.86 -16.55
N THR A 52 2.98 9.35 -15.48
CA THR A 52 1.70 8.78 -14.99
C THR A 52 0.59 8.85 -16.06
N LEU A 53 0.52 9.95 -16.81
CA LEU A 53 -0.49 10.12 -17.87
C LEU A 53 -0.26 9.17 -19.05
N ILE A 54 1.01 8.78 -19.28
CA ILE A 54 1.39 7.91 -20.41
C ILE A 54 1.23 6.43 -20.02
N GLY A 55 1.64 6.05 -18.82
CA GLY A 55 1.55 4.67 -18.33
C GLY A 55 2.41 3.67 -19.10
N ASP A 56 3.52 4.11 -19.71
CA ASP A 56 4.37 3.25 -20.53
C ASP A 56 5.40 2.49 -19.66
N PRO A 57 5.44 1.15 -19.73
CA PRO A 57 6.37 0.34 -18.94
C PRO A 57 7.85 0.60 -19.25
N ALA A 58 8.18 1.17 -20.40
CA ALA A 58 9.55 1.59 -20.71
C ALA A 58 10.13 2.62 -19.72
N ALA A 59 9.26 3.31 -18.96
CA ALA A 59 9.68 4.25 -17.91
C ALA A 59 10.07 3.55 -16.58
N LEU A 60 9.67 2.29 -16.34
CA LEU A 60 9.85 1.60 -15.06
C LEU A 60 11.27 1.63 -14.50
N PRO A 61 12.35 1.39 -15.29
CA PRO A 61 13.70 1.42 -14.73
C PRO A 61 14.09 2.80 -14.17
N VAL A 62 13.66 3.88 -14.82
CA VAL A 62 13.96 5.25 -14.38
C VAL A 62 13.08 5.66 -13.21
N LEU A 63 11.84 5.23 -13.20
CA LEU A 63 10.91 5.47 -12.07
C LEU A 63 11.40 4.77 -10.80
N LEU A 64 11.86 3.53 -10.90
CA LEU A 64 12.45 2.79 -9.77
C LEU A 64 13.74 3.46 -9.29
N GLU A 65 14.64 3.86 -10.19
CA GLU A 65 15.84 4.62 -9.85
C GLU A 65 15.50 5.91 -9.10
N SER A 66 14.47 6.65 -9.56
CA SER A 66 14.02 7.90 -8.92
C SER A 66 13.42 7.65 -7.54
N LEU A 67 12.66 6.58 -7.34
CA LEU A 67 12.14 6.18 -6.03
C LEU A 67 13.29 5.92 -5.05
N LEU A 68 14.35 5.25 -5.49
CA LEU A 68 15.44 4.81 -4.61
C LEU A 68 16.50 5.91 -4.38
N SER A 69 16.68 6.86 -5.31
CA SER A 69 17.84 7.75 -5.30
C SER A 69 17.54 9.25 -5.40
N ASP A 70 16.33 9.69 -5.79
CA ASP A 70 16.05 11.12 -5.83
C ASP A 70 16.02 11.70 -4.41
N SER A 71 16.64 12.86 -4.24
CA SER A 71 16.69 13.56 -2.94
C SER A 71 15.36 14.17 -2.52
N ASP A 72 14.41 14.32 -3.44
CA ASP A 72 13.13 14.96 -3.18
C ASP A 72 12.01 13.94 -2.97
N PRO A 73 11.36 13.93 -1.80
CA PRO A 73 10.32 12.94 -1.47
C PRO A 73 9.07 13.06 -2.35
N VAL A 74 8.81 14.23 -2.94
CA VAL A 74 7.67 14.41 -3.87
C VAL A 74 7.99 13.79 -5.23
N VAL A 75 9.26 13.81 -5.67
CA VAL A 75 9.69 13.09 -6.85
C VAL A 75 9.56 11.59 -6.62
N GLN A 76 10.03 11.08 -5.48
CA GLN A 76 9.90 9.66 -5.11
C GLN A 76 8.43 9.20 -5.13
N GLY A 77 7.53 9.95 -4.46
CA GLY A 77 6.10 9.62 -4.46
C GLY A 77 5.45 9.72 -5.85
N SER A 78 5.86 10.70 -6.66
CA SER A 78 5.37 10.84 -8.05
C SER A 78 5.86 9.70 -8.95
N ALA A 79 7.07 9.20 -8.71
CA ALA A 79 7.61 8.04 -9.41
C ALA A 79 6.79 6.77 -9.11
N VAL A 80 6.45 6.54 -7.84
CA VAL A 80 5.56 5.42 -7.45
C VAL A 80 4.17 5.56 -8.08
N GLY A 81 3.61 6.76 -8.09
CA GLY A 81 2.33 7.01 -8.78
C GLY A 81 2.37 6.68 -10.27
N ALA A 82 3.50 6.98 -10.94
CA ALA A 82 3.70 6.61 -12.34
C ALA A 82 3.89 5.10 -12.52
N MET A 83 4.63 4.43 -11.63
CA MET A 83 4.76 2.97 -11.62
C MET A 83 3.39 2.30 -11.45
N ALA A 84 2.58 2.77 -10.51
CA ALA A 84 1.22 2.24 -10.27
C ALA A 84 0.29 2.43 -11.49
N ALA A 85 0.47 3.50 -12.26
CA ALA A 85 -0.29 3.73 -13.50
C ALA A 85 0.09 2.76 -14.63
N VAL A 86 1.34 2.25 -14.65
CA VAL A 86 1.78 1.19 -15.57
C VAL A 86 1.01 -0.11 -15.28
N GLY A 87 0.67 -0.39 -14.03
CA GLY A 87 -0.11 -1.56 -13.63
C GLY A 87 0.76 -2.75 -13.22
N ASP A 88 0.37 -3.95 -13.63
CA ASP A 88 0.94 -5.25 -13.22
C ASP A 88 2.46 -5.34 -13.39
N GLN A 89 3.01 -4.82 -14.48
CA GLN A 89 4.44 -4.84 -14.75
C GLN A 89 5.27 -4.04 -13.73
N ALA A 90 4.65 -3.16 -12.95
CA ALA A 90 5.31 -2.41 -11.89
C ALA A 90 5.37 -3.18 -10.56
N LEU A 91 4.65 -4.29 -10.43
CA LEU A 91 4.53 -5.01 -9.15
C LEU A 91 5.90 -5.55 -8.69
N ASP A 92 6.62 -6.29 -9.53
CA ASP A 92 7.93 -6.85 -9.17
C ASP A 92 8.96 -5.75 -8.83
N PRO A 93 9.11 -4.66 -9.64
CA PRO A 93 9.92 -3.52 -9.24
C PRO A 93 9.55 -2.94 -7.86
N LEU A 94 8.27 -2.76 -7.55
CA LEU A 94 7.82 -2.25 -6.24
C LEU A 94 8.09 -3.24 -5.11
N LEU A 95 7.84 -4.54 -5.31
CA LEU A 95 8.16 -5.58 -4.33
C LEU A 95 9.67 -5.62 -4.03
N SER A 96 10.53 -5.40 -5.06
CA SER A 96 11.97 -5.35 -4.86
C SER A 96 12.42 -4.24 -3.92
N VAL A 97 11.68 -3.13 -3.82
CA VAL A 97 11.98 -2.03 -2.89
C VAL A 97 11.78 -2.45 -1.43
N LEU A 98 10.80 -3.30 -1.14
CA LEU A 98 10.51 -3.76 0.22
C LEU A 98 11.68 -4.55 0.82
N VAL A 99 12.39 -5.29 -0.02
CA VAL A 99 13.54 -6.13 0.39
C VAL A 99 14.88 -5.45 0.11
N HIS A 100 14.89 -4.24 -0.47
CA HIS A 100 16.11 -3.55 -0.86
C HIS A 100 16.91 -3.09 0.37
N PRO A 101 18.19 -3.48 0.54
CA PRO A 101 18.94 -3.28 1.79
C PRO A 101 19.19 -1.80 2.14
N LYS A 102 19.07 -0.90 1.18
CA LYS A 102 19.28 0.55 1.37
C LYS A 102 17.99 1.36 1.27
N ALA A 103 16.84 0.74 1.07
CA ALA A 103 15.59 1.47 1.03
C ALA A 103 15.23 1.98 2.44
N SER A 104 14.87 3.25 2.53
CA SER A 104 14.36 3.84 3.76
C SER A 104 12.93 3.36 4.05
N ALA A 105 12.49 3.46 5.31
CA ALA A 105 11.11 3.15 5.69
C ALA A 105 10.07 3.94 4.86
N MET A 106 10.39 5.20 4.49
CA MET A 106 9.53 6.01 3.63
C MET A 106 9.42 5.42 2.23
N GLN A 107 10.53 4.98 1.63
CA GLN A 107 10.53 4.36 0.30
C GLN A 107 9.79 3.04 0.29
N GLN A 108 9.95 2.22 1.34
CA GLN A 108 9.19 0.98 1.52
C GLN A 108 7.69 1.26 1.68
N GLY A 109 7.30 2.28 2.47
CA GLY A 109 5.91 2.71 2.60
C GLY A 109 5.30 3.20 1.29
N LEU A 110 6.06 3.96 0.48
CA LEU A 110 5.64 4.37 -0.86
C LEU A 110 5.45 3.16 -1.79
N ALA A 111 6.36 2.19 -1.76
CA ALA A 111 6.25 0.98 -2.55
C ALA A 111 5.01 0.16 -2.14
N SER A 112 4.76 -0.04 -0.84
CA SER A 112 3.55 -0.70 -0.32
C SER A 112 2.28 0.00 -0.78
N TRP A 113 2.25 1.35 -0.77
CA TRP A 113 1.13 2.12 -1.31
C TRP A 113 0.93 1.86 -2.81
N GLY A 114 2.01 1.84 -3.61
CA GLY A 114 1.94 1.54 -5.04
C GLY A 114 1.42 0.14 -5.33
N ILE A 115 1.86 -0.86 -4.56
CA ILE A 115 1.38 -2.25 -4.64
C ILE A 115 -0.13 -2.31 -4.34
N ALA A 116 -0.58 -1.66 -3.27
CA ALA A 116 -1.99 -1.59 -2.92
C ALA A 116 -2.84 -0.93 -4.00
N PHE A 117 -2.32 0.11 -4.67
CA PHE A 117 -3.01 0.79 -5.77
C PHE A 117 -3.12 -0.07 -7.05
N ILE A 118 -2.13 -0.93 -7.32
CA ILE A 118 -2.19 -1.88 -8.43
C ILE A 118 -3.30 -2.93 -8.18
N GLY A 119 -3.43 -3.40 -6.94
CA GLY A 119 -4.53 -4.21 -6.41
C GLY A 119 -5.12 -5.21 -7.40
N ALA A 120 -6.40 -5.06 -7.73
CA ALA A 120 -7.14 -5.98 -8.60
C ALA A 120 -6.60 -6.12 -10.04
N LYS A 121 -5.69 -5.26 -10.47
CA LYS A 121 -5.11 -5.33 -11.82
C LYS A 121 -4.05 -6.42 -11.99
N ALA A 122 -3.50 -6.94 -10.87
CA ALA A 122 -2.43 -7.94 -10.88
C ALA A 122 -2.73 -9.14 -9.94
N PRO A 123 -3.87 -9.83 -10.09
CA PRO A 123 -4.30 -10.84 -9.12
C PRO A 123 -3.32 -12.01 -8.98
N GLU A 124 -2.81 -12.54 -10.08
CA GLU A 124 -1.86 -13.67 -10.06
C GLU A 124 -0.55 -13.30 -9.36
N ALA A 125 0.02 -12.14 -9.70
CA ALA A 125 1.28 -11.69 -9.15
C ALA A 125 1.16 -11.36 -7.65
N LEU A 126 0.03 -10.80 -7.20
CA LEU A 126 -0.23 -10.59 -5.77
C LEU A 126 -0.40 -11.91 -5.02
N ARG A 127 -1.09 -12.90 -5.59
CA ARG A 127 -1.19 -14.24 -4.98
C ARG A 127 0.18 -14.91 -4.82
N GLN A 128 1.03 -14.78 -5.83
CA GLN A 128 2.41 -15.27 -5.75
C GLN A 128 3.20 -14.51 -4.67
N ALA A 129 3.09 -13.19 -4.61
CA ALA A 129 3.75 -12.36 -3.60
C ALA A 129 3.28 -12.68 -2.17
N ALA A 130 1.99 -13.02 -1.98
CA ALA A 130 1.44 -13.45 -0.68
C ALA A 130 2.03 -14.78 -0.18
N SER A 131 2.71 -15.53 -1.03
CA SER A 131 3.43 -16.77 -0.68
C SER A 131 4.96 -16.57 -0.66
N SER A 132 5.45 -15.33 -0.68
CA SER A 132 6.88 -15.02 -0.66
C SER A 132 7.58 -15.54 0.62
N PRO A 133 8.85 -15.96 0.55
CA PRO A 133 9.64 -16.25 1.74
C PRO A 133 9.90 -15.01 2.61
N ASP A 134 9.91 -13.81 2.05
CA ASP A 134 10.09 -12.54 2.79
C ASP A 134 8.75 -12.05 3.34
N ALA A 135 8.67 -11.86 4.66
CA ALA A 135 7.47 -11.45 5.36
C ALA A 135 6.96 -10.06 4.92
N ARG A 136 7.85 -9.11 4.61
CA ARG A 136 7.48 -7.76 4.14
C ARG A 136 6.75 -7.82 2.80
N VAL A 137 7.18 -8.72 1.92
CA VAL A 137 6.52 -8.96 0.63
C VAL A 137 5.13 -9.59 0.86
N ARG A 138 5.04 -10.59 1.76
CA ARG A 138 3.73 -11.18 2.12
C ARG A 138 2.78 -10.14 2.71
N ALA A 139 3.24 -9.36 3.70
CA ALA A 139 2.43 -8.31 4.33
C ALA A 139 1.89 -7.29 3.34
N ALA A 140 2.74 -6.78 2.43
CA ALA A 140 2.33 -5.85 1.39
C ALA A 140 1.33 -6.46 0.40
N ALA A 141 1.55 -7.73 0.01
CA ALA A 141 0.63 -8.45 -0.86
C ALA A 141 -0.74 -8.65 -0.19
N ILE A 142 -0.77 -9.08 1.07
CA ILE A 142 -2.00 -9.24 1.85
C ILE A 142 -2.76 -7.91 1.96
N ALA A 143 -2.08 -6.81 2.29
CA ALA A 143 -2.70 -5.48 2.36
C ALA A 143 -3.37 -5.05 1.03
N ALA A 144 -2.87 -5.55 -0.09
CA ALA A 144 -3.35 -5.23 -1.43
C ALA A 144 -4.50 -6.13 -1.93
N LEU A 145 -4.85 -7.22 -1.24
CA LEU A 145 -5.90 -8.16 -1.67
C LEU A 145 -7.32 -7.60 -1.55
N GLY A 146 -7.52 -6.48 -0.86
CA GLY A 146 -8.85 -5.97 -0.50
C GLY A 146 -9.80 -5.81 -1.69
N GLU A 147 -9.32 -5.21 -2.78
CA GLU A 147 -10.13 -4.98 -3.98
C GLU A 147 -10.45 -6.29 -4.72
N GLN A 148 -9.52 -7.25 -4.75
CA GLN A 148 -9.78 -8.58 -5.30
C GLN A 148 -10.90 -9.31 -4.56
N ILE A 149 -10.90 -9.21 -3.24
CA ILE A 149 -11.91 -9.83 -2.40
C ILE A 149 -13.27 -9.15 -2.56
N GLN A 150 -13.31 -7.81 -2.49
CA GLN A 150 -14.56 -7.04 -2.49
C GLN A 150 -15.17 -6.89 -3.88
N ALA A 151 -14.37 -6.52 -4.88
CA ALA A 151 -14.87 -6.21 -6.21
C ALA A 151 -14.95 -7.44 -7.11
N LEU A 152 -14.01 -8.40 -6.98
CA LEU A 152 -13.94 -9.57 -7.84
C LEU A 152 -14.51 -10.85 -7.20
N GLY A 153 -14.76 -10.84 -5.88
CA GLY A 153 -15.21 -12.03 -5.15
C GLY A 153 -14.21 -13.19 -5.20
N ASP A 154 -12.91 -12.88 -5.22
CA ASP A 154 -11.84 -13.87 -5.38
C ASP A 154 -11.70 -14.76 -4.14
N ASP A 155 -12.16 -16.00 -4.23
CA ASP A 155 -12.08 -16.98 -3.14
C ASP A 155 -10.64 -17.36 -2.79
N GLN A 156 -9.73 -17.34 -3.75
CA GLN A 156 -8.31 -17.63 -3.49
C GLN A 156 -7.68 -16.48 -2.68
N ALA A 157 -8.00 -15.23 -3.00
CA ALA A 157 -7.57 -14.09 -2.21
C ALA A 157 -8.15 -14.14 -0.78
N ARG A 158 -9.41 -14.55 -0.61
CA ARG A 158 -10.00 -14.80 0.72
C ARG A 158 -9.25 -15.87 1.49
N GLN A 159 -8.88 -16.98 0.84
CA GLN A 159 -8.14 -18.05 1.49
C GLN A 159 -6.72 -17.61 1.90
N LEU A 160 -6.04 -16.83 1.08
CA LEU A 160 -4.74 -16.25 1.42
C LEU A 160 -4.84 -15.32 2.64
N LEU A 161 -5.88 -14.48 2.70
CA LEU A 161 -6.14 -13.62 3.86
C LEU A 161 -6.37 -14.44 5.13
N LEU A 162 -7.13 -15.55 5.05
CA LEU A 162 -7.34 -16.44 6.20
C LEU A 162 -6.01 -17.06 6.67
N THR A 163 -5.20 -17.56 5.74
CA THR A 163 -3.89 -18.14 6.07
C THR A 163 -2.96 -17.10 6.71
N ALA A 164 -3.03 -15.85 6.26
CA ALA A 164 -2.20 -14.76 6.77
C ALA A 164 -2.53 -14.34 8.21
N LEU A 165 -3.72 -14.66 8.74
CA LEU A 165 -4.05 -14.43 10.15
C LEU A 165 -3.25 -15.34 11.09
N ASP A 166 -2.74 -16.46 10.58
CA ASP A 166 -1.93 -17.45 11.31
C ASP A 166 -0.47 -17.46 10.83
N ASP A 167 -0.02 -16.41 10.11
CA ASP A 167 1.36 -16.31 9.62
C ASP A 167 2.36 -16.29 10.79
N LEU A 168 3.54 -16.87 10.57
CA LEU A 168 4.62 -16.85 11.56
C LEU A 168 5.09 -15.43 11.90
N ASP A 169 5.03 -14.53 10.93
CA ASP A 169 5.45 -13.15 11.08
C ASP A 169 4.27 -12.26 11.54
N SER A 170 4.51 -11.48 12.58
CA SER A 170 3.49 -10.63 13.20
C SER A 170 3.04 -9.46 12.31
N GLU A 171 3.91 -8.96 11.42
CA GLU A 171 3.55 -7.89 10.49
C GLU A 171 2.50 -8.39 9.50
N VAL A 172 2.65 -9.63 9.00
CA VAL A 172 1.68 -10.27 8.12
C VAL A 172 0.34 -10.48 8.83
N ARG A 173 0.34 -10.98 10.08
CA ARG A 173 -0.89 -11.14 10.89
C ARG A 173 -1.57 -9.79 11.15
N ALA A 174 -0.78 -8.75 11.45
CA ALA A 174 -1.31 -7.40 11.71
C ALA A 174 -1.96 -6.79 10.47
N GLU A 175 -1.36 -6.94 9.29
CA GLU A 175 -1.95 -6.49 8.03
C GLU A 175 -3.21 -7.29 7.67
N ALA A 176 -3.20 -8.60 7.88
CA ALA A 176 -4.38 -9.44 7.68
C ALA A 176 -5.55 -9.01 8.59
N ALA A 177 -5.28 -8.78 9.87
CA ALA A 177 -6.30 -8.25 10.79
C ALA A 177 -6.84 -6.89 10.35
N THR A 178 -5.98 -6.00 9.85
CA THR A 178 -6.36 -4.69 9.32
C THR A 178 -7.25 -4.81 8.08
N LEU A 179 -6.89 -5.68 7.16
CA LEU A 179 -7.66 -5.92 5.94
C LEU A 179 -9.05 -6.50 6.28
N MET A 180 -9.12 -7.47 7.20
CA MET A 180 -10.41 -8.00 7.68
C MET A 180 -11.38 -6.90 8.13
N GLY A 181 -10.89 -5.91 8.87
CA GLY A 181 -11.70 -4.76 9.32
C GLY A 181 -12.12 -3.81 8.19
N LYS A 182 -11.46 -3.85 7.03
CA LYS A 182 -11.81 -3.03 5.86
C LYS A 182 -12.87 -3.66 4.98
N LEU A 183 -13.00 -4.99 4.98
CA LEU A 183 -13.90 -5.73 4.08
C LEU A 183 -15.39 -5.54 4.36
N GLN A 184 -15.77 -4.93 5.49
CA GLN A 184 -17.18 -4.64 5.84
C GLN A 184 -18.08 -5.89 5.90
N GLU A 185 -17.51 -7.04 6.25
CA GLU A 185 -18.19 -8.33 6.36
C GLU A 185 -18.11 -8.85 7.81
N PRO A 186 -18.86 -8.28 8.76
CA PRO A 186 -18.71 -8.59 10.19
C PRO A 186 -18.96 -10.06 10.52
N GLU A 187 -19.95 -10.70 9.92
CA GLU A 187 -20.29 -12.11 10.17
C GLU A 187 -19.14 -13.05 9.80
N TRP A 188 -18.40 -12.71 8.76
CA TRP A 188 -17.23 -13.47 8.31
C TRP A 188 -15.96 -13.11 9.08
N ALA A 189 -15.72 -11.84 9.36
CA ALA A 189 -14.48 -11.34 9.93
C ALA A 189 -14.40 -11.48 11.46
N CYS A 190 -15.50 -11.21 12.20
CA CYS A 190 -15.45 -11.15 13.66
C CYS A 190 -14.99 -12.46 14.32
N PRO A 191 -15.48 -13.66 13.93
CA PRO A 191 -15.01 -14.91 14.54
C PRO A 191 -13.54 -15.17 14.36
N ARG A 192 -12.93 -14.58 13.32
CA ARG A 192 -11.51 -14.74 12.96
C ARG A 192 -10.60 -13.71 13.61
N LEU A 193 -11.15 -12.54 13.94
CA LEU A 193 -10.42 -11.49 14.64
C LEU A 193 -10.39 -11.70 16.16
N LEU A 194 -11.36 -12.37 16.73
CA LEU A 194 -11.44 -12.60 18.18
C LEU A 194 -10.20 -13.30 18.77
N PRO A 195 -9.65 -14.38 18.16
CA PRO A 195 -8.44 -15.02 18.67
C PRO A 195 -7.23 -14.09 18.70
N LEU A 196 -7.15 -13.13 17.77
CA LEU A 196 -6.03 -12.20 17.66
C LEU A 196 -6.02 -11.13 18.79
N LEU A 197 -7.07 -11.02 19.58
CA LEU A 197 -7.05 -10.17 20.77
C LEU A 197 -6.08 -10.66 21.86
N THR A 198 -5.62 -11.91 21.77
CA THR A 198 -4.63 -12.53 22.66
C THR A 198 -3.33 -12.90 21.95
N ASP A 199 -3.06 -12.34 20.77
CA ASP A 199 -1.80 -12.54 20.04
C ASP A 199 -0.60 -12.12 20.90
N SER A 200 0.54 -12.79 20.73
CA SER A 200 1.78 -12.43 21.42
C SER A 200 2.22 -11.00 21.14
N GLU A 201 1.95 -10.50 19.93
CA GLU A 201 2.43 -9.22 19.45
C GLU A 201 1.40 -8.09 19.66
N GLU A 202 1.84 -7.00 20.29
CA GLU A 202 0.96 -5.87 20.63
C GLU A 202 0.27 -5.25 19.40
N GLN A 203 0.96 -5.17 18.27
CA GLN A 203 0.40 -4.56 17.07
C GLN A 203 -0.73 -5.39 16.48
N VAL A 204 -0.63 -6.73 16.56
CA VAL A 204 -1.70 -7.63 16.12
C VAL A 204 -2.94 -7.45 17.00
N ARG A 205 -2.77 -7.44 18.32
CA ARG A 205 -3.88 -7.20 19.28
C ARG A 205 -4.57 -5.85 19.03
N LYS A 206 -3.79 -4.77 18.81
CA LYS A 206 -4.33 -3.44 18.46
C LYS A 206 -5.17 -3.48 17.18
N ASN A 207 -4.61 -4.07 16.12
CA ASN A 207 -5.28 -4.10 14.81
C ASN A 207 -6.56 -4.95 14.86
N ALA A 208 -6.55 -6.05 15.60
CA ALA A 208 -7.74 -6.85 15.83
C ALA A 208 -8.85 -6.05 16.53
N ALA A 209 -8.52 -5.36 17.62
CA ALA A 209 -9.48 -4.52 18.37
C ALA A 209 -10.04 -3.37 17.53
N LEU A 210 -9.17 -2.66 16.75
CA LEU A 210 -9.61 -1.61 15.85
C LEU A 210 -10.50 -2.13 14.72
N SER A 211 -10.21 -3.31 14.22
CA SER A 211 -10.99 -3.94 13.15
C SER A 211 -12.36 -4.39 13.64
N LEU A 212 -12.45 -5.00 14.82
CA LEU A 212 -13.72 -5.31 15.47
C LEU A 212 -14.56 -4.05 15.72
N MET A 213 -13.93 -2.96 16.17
CA MET A 213 -14.59 -1.67 16.35
C MET A 213 -15.14 -1.13 15.02
N LYS A 214 -14.35 -1.14 13.95
CA LYS A 214 -14.76 -0.66 12.61
C LYS A 214 -15.91 -1.46 12.03
N LEU A 215 -15.94 -2.76 12.29
CA LEU A 215 -17.02 -3.66 11.87
C LEU A 215 -18.31 -3.51 12.69
N GLY A 216 -18.30 -2.71 13.76
CA GLY A 216 -19.44 -2.59 14.65
C GLY A 216 -19.76 -3.88 15.42
N ALA A 217 -18.76 -4.71 15.70
CA ALA A 217 -18.87 -6.05 16.26
C ALA A 217 -19.30 -6.02 17.75
N ARG A 218 -20.55 -5.70 18.04
CA ARG A 218 -21.07 -5.62 19.44
C ARG A 218 -20.93 -6.96 20.18
N ASP A 219 -21.05 -8.07 19.48
CA ASP A 219 -20.88 -9.40 20.05
C ASP A 219 -19.43 -9.68 20.53
N ALA A 220 -18.46 -8.88 20.10
CA ALA A 220 -17.09 -8.94 20.59
C ALA A 220 -16.87 -8.26 21.96
N LEU A 221 -17.86 -7.51 22.49
CA LEU A 221 -17.73 -6.78 23.75
C LEU A 221 -17.26 -7.64 24.93
N PRO A 222 -17.77 -8.88 25.15
CA PRO A 222 -17.26 -9.72 26.24
C PRO A 222 -15.77 -10.05 26.09
N ALA A 223 -15.33 -10.40 24.88
CA ALA A 223 -13.92 -10.72 24.60
C ALA A 223 -13.01 -9.50 24.76
N LEU A 224 -13.43 -8.33 24.25
CA LEU A 224 -12.68 -7.07 24.40
C LEU A 224 -12.50 -6.71 25.88
N LYS A 225 -13.54 -6.84 26.72
CA LYS A 225 -13.46 -6.59 28.16
C LYS A 225 -12.50 -7.57 28.84
N ALA A 226 -12.60 -8.87 28.52
CA ALA A 226 -11.69 -9.87 29.07
C ALA A 226 -10.24 -9.59 28.68
N SER A 227 -10.00 -9.10 27.47
CA SER A 227 -8.65 -8.71 27.00
C SER A 227 -8.11 -7.49 27.75
N VAL A 228 -8.95 -6.48 28.08
CA VAL A 228 -8.51 -5.33 28.90
C VAL A 228 -7.99 -5.76 30.27
N ASP A 229 -8.68 -6.72 30.90
CA ASP A 229 -8.31 -7.20 32.24
C ASP A 229 -6.93 -7.90 32.26
N GLN A 230 -6.51 -8.48 31.14
CA GLN A 230 -5.27 -9.23 30.99
C GLN A 230 -4.15 -8.43 30.29
N GLU A 231 -4.47 -7.27 29.69
CA GLU A 231 -3.51 -6.52 28.88
C GLU A 231 -2.53 -5.73 29.76
N GLU A 232 -1.24 -5.97 29.55
CA GLU A 232 -0.16 -5.29 30.27
C GLU A 232 0.33 -4.03 29.56
N GLN A 233 0.18 -3.98 28.22
CA GLN A 233 0.68 -2.85 27.43
C GLN A 233 -0.31 -1.68 27.44
N PRO A 234 0.08 -0.50 27.97
CA PRO A 234 -0.83 0.64 28.08
C PRO A 234 -1.40 1.11 26.75
N SER A 235 -0.59 1.01 25.67
CA SER A 235 -0.99 1.41 24.32
C SER A 235 -2.07 0.49 23.73
N VAL A 236 -2.04 -0.81 24.02
CA VAL A 236 -3.05 -1.78 23.61
C VAL A 236 -4.32 -1.60 24.44
N ARG A 237 -4.15 -1.47 25.75
CA ARG A 237 -5.29 -1.25 26.69
C ARG A 237 -6.11 -0.03 26.28
N LEU A 238 -5.49 1.08 25.92
CA LEU A 238 -6.18 2.28 25.44
C LEU A 238 -7.02 2.00 24.18
N VAL A 239 -6.50 1.20 23.25
CA VAL A 239 -7.23 0.83 22.03
C VAL A 239 -8.41 -0.08 22.33
N LEU A 240 -8.25 -1.05 23.24
CA LEU A 240 -9.33 -1.94 23.69
C LEU A 240 -10.45 -1.14 24.36
N GLU A 241 -10.12 -0.22 25.27
CA GLU A 241 -11.07 0.66 25.95
C GLU A 241 -11.83 1.56 24.96
N LEU A 242 -11.12 2.11 23.96
CA LEU A 242 -11.71 2.87 22.86
C LEU A 242 -12.72 2.03 22.09
N ALA A 243 -12.34 0.80 21.71
CA ALA A 243 -13.22 -0.13 20.99
C ALA A 243 -14.48 -0.45 21.80
N ILE A 244 -14.33 -0.75 23.08
CA ILE A 244 -15.46 -1.00 24.00
C ILE A 244 -16.38 0.23 24.08
N SER A 245 -15.79 1.42 24.27
CA SER A 245 -16.57 2.68 24.35
C SER A 245 -17.40 2.96 23.09
N GLN A 246 -16.84 2.69 21.91
CA GLN A 246 -17.56 2.91 20.64
C GLN A 246 -18.63 1.86 20.38
N LEU A 247 -18.37 0.59 20.70
CA LEU A 247 -19.32 -0.51 20.48
C LEU A 247 -20.47 -0.53 21.51
N SER A 248 -20.31 0.17 22.65
CA SER A 248 -21.33 0.26 23.71
C SER A 248 -22.35 1.37 23.48
N LYS A 249 -22.16 2.22 22.46
CA LYS A 249 -23.12 3.26 22.04
C LYS A 249 -24.21 2.66 21.16
#